data_2b5d7ac38c343cfc2e4139b965ad3c5e
#
_entry.id   2b5d7ac38c343cfc2e4139b965ad3c5e
#
_cell.length_a   1.000
_cell.length_b   1.000
_cell.length_c   1.000
_cell.angle_alpha   90.00
_cell.angle_beta   90.00
_cell.angle_gamma   90.00
#
_symmetry.space_group_name_H-M   'P 1'
#
loop_
_entity.id
_entity.type
_entity.pdbx_description
1 polymer ?
#
loop_
_entity_poly.entity_id
_entity_poly.type
_entity_poly.pdbx_seq_one_letter_code
_entity_poly.pdbx_strand_id
1 'polypeptide(L)'
;IGTGPFQLLQYQKDSRILYKAFPGYWGTKPQIDRLVFSITPDASVRYAKLQKNECQVMPYPNPADIARMKQDKNINLMEQAGLNVGYLSFNTEKKPFDDVKVRQALTYAVNKEAIIKAVYQGAGVAAKNLIPPTMWGYNDDIKDYTYDPEKAKALLKEAGQDKGFTVELWAMPVQRPYNPNARRMAEMVQADWAKVGVQAKIVTYEWGEYLKRAKAGEHQAVMMGWTGDNGDPDNFFATLFSCAAAKDGSNYSRWC
;
A
#
# COMPACT_ATOMS: atom_id res chain seq x y z
N ILE A 1 -4.23 23.75 13.99
CA ILE A 1 -2.92 24.00 14.61
C ILE A 1 -1.85 23.65 13.60
N GLY A 2 -1.04 24.59 13.21
CA GLY A 2 0.03 24.42 12.24
C GLY A 2 0.74 25.72 11.95
N THR A 3 1.91 25.64 11.31
CA THR A 3 2.77 26.77 10.98
C THR A 3 2.82 27.04 9.47
N GLY A 4 1.94 26.41 8.70
CA GLY A 4 1.94 26.47 7.23
C GLY A 4 1.33 27.75 6.65
N PRO A 5 1.52 27.96 5.32
CA PRO A 5 1.08 29.16 4.62
C PRO A 5 -0.42 29.24 4.35
N PHE A 6 -1.20 28.22 4.70
CA PHE A 6 -2.64 28.18 4.49
C PHE A 6 -3.41 27.93 5.79
N GLN A 7 -4.59 28.51 5.90
CA GLN A 7 -5.55 28.29 6.98
C GLN A 7 -6.75 27.51 6.46
N LEU A 8 -7.23 26.51 7.23
CA LEU A 8 -8.46 25.81 6.97
C LEU A 8 -9.66 26.75 7.06
N LEU A 9 -10.48 26.77 6.03
CA LEU A 9 -11.76 27.49 6.01
C LEU A 9 -12.94 26.57 6.22
N GLN A 10 -12.96 25.44 5.53
CA GLN A 10 -14.09 24.51 5.52
C GLN A 10 -13.63 23.08 5.28
N TYR A 11 -14.21 22.16 6.00
CA TYR A 11 -14.16 20.74 5.68
C TYR A 11 -15.60 20.24 5.47
N GLN A 12 -15.87 19.75 4.28
CA GLN A 12 -17.12 19.06 3.93
C GLN A 12 -16.76 17.60 3.68
N LYS A 13 -17.21 16.73 4.59
CA LYS A 13 -16.90 15.29 4.55
C LYS A 13 -17.28 14.72 3.17
N ASP A 14 -16.40 13.85 2.66
CA ASP A 14 -16.52 13.13 1.38
C ASP A 14 -16.67 14.02 0.14
N SER A 15 -16.50 15.33 0.27
CA SER A 15 -16.64 16.31 -0.81
C SER A 15 -15.38 17.14 -1.02
N ARG A 16 -15.03 18.01 -0.07
CA ARG A 16 -13.90 18.92 -0.25
C ARG A 16 -13.33 19.44 1.06
N ILE A 17 -12.07 19.88 0.98
CA ILE A 17 -11.39 20.67 2.01
C ILE A 17 -10.97 22.00 1.38
N LEU A 18 -11.36 23.12 1.99
CA LEU A 18 -11.07 24.46 1.50
C LEU A 18 -10.12 25.16 2.46
N TYR A 19 -9.05 25.69 1.91
CA TYR A 19 -8.09 26.55 2.61
C TYR A 19 -8.03 27.93 1.96
N LYS A 20 -7.61 28.93 2.74
CA LYS A 20 -7.19 30.26 2.25
C LYS A 20 -5.73 30.51 2.60
N ALA A 21 -5.07 31.37 1.83
CA ALA A 21 -3.76 31.90 2.19
C ALA A 21 -3.79 32.54 3.59
N PHE A 22 -2.76 32.29 4.39
CA PHE A 22 -2.63 32.88 5.72
C PHE A 22 -1.88 34.21 5.63
N PRO A 23 -2.54 35.37 5.86
CA PRO A 23 -1.89 36.69 5.73
C PRO A 23 -0.71 36.88 6.69
N GLY A 24 -0.78 36.25 7.88
CA GLY A 24 0.25 36.31 8.92
C GLY A 24 1.33 35.23 8.80
N TYR A 25 1.46 34.55 7.66
CA TYR A 25 2.49 33.54 7.48
C TYR A 25 3.90 34.15 7.60
N TRP A 26 4.75 33.53 8.38
CA TRP A 26 6.10 33.98 8.70
C TRP A 26 7.12 33.82 7.57
N GLY A 27 6.85 32.96 6.59
CA GLY A 27 7.69 32.74 5.41
C GLY A 27 7.19 33.45 4.16
N THR A 28 7.61 32.98 3.00
CA THR A 28 7.16 33.53 1.71
C THR A 28 5.66 33.26 1.53
N LYS A 29 4.89 34.30 1.29
CA LYS A 29 3.44 34.19 1.09
C LYS A 29 3.12 33.35 -0.15
N PRO A 30 2.07 32.50 -0.09
CA PRO A 30 1.62 31.75 -1.26
C PRO A 30 1.16 32.70 -2.36
N GLN A 31 1.38 32.28 -3.61
CA GLN A 31 0.94 33.04 -4.80
C GLN A 31 -0.53 32.78 -5.16
N ILE A 32 -1.18 31.84 -4.48
CA ILE A 32 -2.61 31.51 -4.68
C ILE A 32 -3.40 31.88 -3.42
N ASP A 33 -4.60 32.42 -3.59
CA ASP A 33 -5.45 32.84 -2.48
C ASP A 33 -6.20 31.68 -1.83
N ARG A 34 -6.58 30.70 -2.62
CA ARG A 34 -7.37 29.55 -2.18
C ARG A 34 -6.78 28.22 -2.68
N LEU A 35 -6.80 27.22 -1.81
CA LEU A 35 -6.42 25.85 -2.11
C LEU A 35 -7.60 24.95 -1.81
N VAL A 36 -8.06 24.19 -2.81
CA VAL A 36 -9.21 23.28 -2.69
C VAL A 36 -8.76 21.84 -2.93
N PHE A 37 -8.93 20.97 -1.95
CA PHE A 37 -8.82 19.53 -2.13
C PHE A 37 -10.21 18.96 -2.43
N SER A 38 -10.46 18.60 -3.69
CA SER A 38 -11.68 17.90 -4.10
C SER A 38 -11.51 16.41 -3.81
N ILE A 39 -12.31 15.86 -2.88
CA ILE A 39 -12.24 14.45 -2.51
C ILE A 39 -12.86 13.63 -3.63
N THR A 40 -12.01 12.97 -4.41
CA THR A 40 -12.41 12.17 -5.57
C THR A 40 -11.66 10.83 -5.52
N PRO A 41 -12.24 9.79 -4.91
CA PRO A 41 -11.57 8.50 -4.68
C PRO A 41 -11.16 7.78 -5.96
N ASP A 42 -12.00 7.82 -7.01
CA ASP A 42 -11.73 7.14 -8.27
C ASP A 42 -10.71 7.88 -9.13
N ALA A 43 -9.64 7.17 -9.57
CA ALA A 43 -8.55 7.76 -10.33
C ALA A 43 -8.95 8.17 -11.75
N SER A 44 -9.87 7.45 -12.38
CA SER A 44 -10.35 7.79 -13.73
C SER A 44 -11.19 9.07 -13.70
N VAL A 45 -11.99 9.25 -12.65
CA VAL A 45 -12.75 10.48 -12.42
C VAL A 45 -11.80 11.66 -12.15
N ARG A 46 -10.72 11.46 -11.34
CA ARG A 46 -9.69 12.49 -11.14
C ARG A 46 -9.06 12.90 -12.46
N TYR A 47 -8.72 11.93 -13.32
CA TYR A 47 -8.14 12.21 -14.63
C TYR A 47 -9.10 12.98 -15.54
N ALA A 48 -10.37 12.58 -15.59
CA ALA A 48 -11.37 13.30 -16.36
C ALA A 48 -11.54 14.77 -15.89
N LYS A 49 -11.51 15.02 -14.58
CA LYS A 49 -11.53 16.39 -14.02
C LYS A 49 -10.29 17.20 -14.40
N LEU A 50 -9.10 16.59 -14.38
CA LEU A 50 -7.87 17.24 -14.83
C LEU A 50 -7.97 17.65 -16.32
N GLN A 51 -8.41 16.73 -17.18
CA GLN A 51 -8.58 17.00 -18.62
C GLN A 51 -9.57 18.12 -18.91
N LYS A 52 -10.61 18.26 -18.08
CA LYS A 52 -11.62 19.34 -18.19
C LYS A 52 -11.21 20.63 -17.48
N ASN A 53 -10.00 20.68 -16.90
CA ASN A 53 -9.53 21.80 -16.08
C ASN A 53 -10.42 22.11 -14.86
N GLU A 54 -11.19 21.12 -14.38
CA GLU A 54 -11.94 21.22 -13.12
C GLU A 54 -11.01 21.11 -11.90
N CYS A 55 -9.85 20.46 -12.09
CA CYS A 55 -8.73 20.40 -11.15
C CYS A 55 -7.43 20.69 -11.88
N GLN A 56 -6.48 21.35 -11.22
CA GLN A 56 -5.17 21.73 -11.81
C GLN A 56 -4.08 20.70 -11.46
N VAL A 57 -4.29 19.89 -10.40
CA VAL A 57 -3.35 18.85 -9.98
C VAL A 57 -4.14 17.59 -9.62
N MET A 58 -3.67 16.44 -10.06
CA MET A 58 -4.17 15.15 -9.59
C MET A 58 -3.01 14.25 -9.16
N PRO A 59 -3.05 13.67 -7.96
CA PRO A 59 -2.10 12.65 -7.54
C PRO A 59 -2.57 11.24 -7.95
N TYR A 60 -1.62 10.31 -8.02
CA TYR A 60 -1.85 8.88 -8.12
C TYR A 60 -2.79 8.47 -9.27
N PRO A 61 -2.40 8.72 -10.53
CA PRO A 61 -3.15 8.24 -11.68
C PRO A 61 -3.16 6.70 -11.72
N ASN A 62 -4.10 6.14 -12.48
CA ASN A 62 -4.01 4.71 -12.80
C ASN A 62 -2.73 4.46 -13.61
N PRO A 63 -1.93 3.43 -13.28
CA PRO A 63 -0.76 3.09 -14.09
C PRO A 63 -1.07 2.91 -15.57
N ALA A 64 -2.23 2.38 -15.92
CA ALA A 64 -2.68 2.23 -17.30
C ALA A 64 -2.85 3.55 -18.07
N ASP A 65 -3.08 4.67 -17.38
CA ASP A 65 -3.27 5.99 -18.00
C ASP A 65 -1.95 6.74 -18.23
N ILE A 66 -0.85 6.33 -17.61
CA ILE A 66 0.44 7.03 -17.65
C ILE A 66 0.95 7.23 -19.08
N ALA A 67 0.89 6.19 -19.91
CA ALA A 67 1.35 6.27 -21.30
C ALA A 67 0.56 7.31 -22.11
N ARG A 68 -0.76 7.41 -21.88
CA ARG A 68 -1.61 8.42 -22.51
C ARG A 68 -1.34 9.81 -21.97
N MET A 69 -1.13 9.95 -20.67
CA MET A 69 -0.78 11.25 -20.05
C MET A 69 0.54 11.80 -20.58
N LYS A 70 1.56 10.94 -20.82
CA LYS A 70 2.84 11.34 -21.41
C LYS A 70 2.71 11.92 -22.83
N GLN A 71 1.68 11.54 -23.54
CA GLN A 71 1.41 12.01 -24.92
C GLN A 71 0.54 13.27 -24.95
N ASP A 72 -0.13 13.61 -23.87
CA ASP A 72 -1.00 14.79 -23.80
C ASP A 72 -0.18 16.05 -23.50
N LYS A 73 -0.08 16.93 -24.51
CA LYS A 73 0.67 18.19 -24.43
C LYS A 73 0.11 19.20 -23.40
N ASN A 74 -1.12 19.00 -22.95
CA ASN A 74 -1.77 19.86 -21.96
C ASN A 74 -1.52 19.39 -20.52
N ILE A 75 -0.86 18.22 -20.34
CA ILE A 75 -0.58 17.63 -19.03
C ILE A 75 0.93 17.63 -18.80
N ASN A 76 1.36 18.20 -17.69
CA ASN A 76 2.70 18.03 -17.18
C ASN A 76 2.72 16.84 -16.22
N LEU A 77 3.19 15.69 -16.69
CA LEU A 77 3.32 14.50 -15.88
C LEU A 77 4.67 14.50 -15.16
N MET A 78 4.63 14.49 -13.82
CA MET A 78 5.82 14.41 -12.96
C MET A 78 5.86 13.04 -12.32
N GLU A 79 6.97 12.32 -12.50
CA GLU A 79 7.20 10.99 -11.94
C GLU A 79 8.45 11.02 -11.05
N GLN A 80 8.33 10.48 -9.86
CA GLN A 80 9.45 10.31 -8.95
C GLN A 80 9.26 9.05 -8.11
N ALA A 81 10.36 8.33 -7.83
CA ALA A 81 10.35 7.24 -6.87
C ALA A 81 9.94 7.77 -5.49
N GLY A 82 8.87 7.22 -4.94
CA GLY A 82 8.32 7.63 -3.65
C GLY A 82 8.86 6.81 -2.48
N LEU A 83 8.61 7.31 -1.27
CA LEU A 83 8.89 6.59 -0.02
C LEU A 83 7.76 5.60 0.30
N ASN A 84 7.38 4.76 -0.67
CA ASN A 84 6.24 3.87 -0.57
C ASN A 84 6.67 2.40 -0.55
N VAL A 85 6.13 1.63 0.39
CA VAL A 85 6.25 0.17 0.40
C VAL A 85 4.87 -0.44 0.60
N GLY A 86 4.40 -1.23 -0.38
CA GLY A 86 3.22 -2.07 -0.26
C GLY A 86 3.62 -3.49 0.14
N TYR A 87 2.87 -4.10 1.04
CA TYR A 87 3.18 -5.44 1.53
C TYR A 87 1.92 -6.26 1.83
N LEU A 88 2.11 -7.57 1.87
CA LEU A 88 1.19 -8.53 2.46
C LEU A 88 1.78 -8.96 3.79
N SER A 89 1.03 -8.83 4.87
CA SER A 89 1.45 -9.22 6.22
C SER A 89 0.66 -10.42 6.70
N PHE A 90 1.36 -11.34 7.38
CA PHE A 90 0.77 -12.46 8.09
C PHE A 90 0.68 -12.15 9.58
N ASN A 91 -0.47 -12.37 10.19
CA ASN A 91 -0.64 -12.22 11.63
C ASN A 91 -0.06 -13.43 12.35
N THR A 92 1.07 -13.25 13.03
CA THR A 92 1.80 -14.35 13.70
C THR A 92 1.10 -14.89 14.94
N GLU A 93 0.08 -14.20 15.45
CA GLU A 93 -0.77 -14.69 16.54
C GLU A 93 -1.92 -15.59 16.06
N LYS A 94 -2.12 -15.71 14.74
CA LYS A 94 -3.19 -16.51 14.12
C LYS A 94 -2.65 -17.77 13.47
N LYS A 95 -3.24 -18.93 13.80
CA LYS A 95 -2.91 -20.17 13.07
C LYS A 95 -3.39 -20.10 11.62
N PRO A 96 -2.62 -20.67 10.69
CA PRO A 96 -1.35 -21.38 10.86
C PRO A 96 -0.11 -20.47 10.74
N PHE A 97 -0.25 -19.15 10.85
CA PHE A 97 0.83 -18.18 10.64
C PHE A 97 1.75 -17.99 11.84
N ASP A 98 1.49 -18.66 12.97
CA ASP A 98 2.43 -18.85 14.05
C ASP A 98 3.66 -19.67 13.61
N ASP A 99 3.51 -20.57 12.64
CA ASP A 99 4.62 -21.31 12.05
C ASP A 99 5.35 -20.50 10.97
N VAL A 100 6.66 -20.32 11.15
CA VAL A 100 7.52 -19.62 10.19
C VAL A 100 7.58 -20.31 8.82
N LYS A 101 7.52 -21.66 8.78
CA LYS A 101 7.55 -22.43 7.53
C LYS A 101 6.33 -22.17 6.67
N VAL A 102 5.16 -22.01 7.29
CA VAL A 102 3.93 -21.62 6.57
C VAL A 102 4.07 -20.22 5.96
N ARG A 103 4.58 -19.25 6.74
CA ARG A 103 4.81 -17.90 6.21
C ARG A 103 5.81 -17.88 5.05
N GLN A 104 6.92 -18.61 5.18
CA GLN A 104 7.92 -18.77 4.12
C GLN A 104 7.32 -19.45 2.88
N ALA A 105 6.56 -20.52 3.05
CA ALA A 105 5.90 -21.24 1.98
C ALA A 105 5.00 -20.31 1.16
N LEU A 106 4.12 -19.56 1.82
CA LEU A 106 3.22 -18.64 1.14
C LEU A 106 3.94 -17.47 0.50
N THR A 107 5.10 -17.09 1.00
CA THR A 107 5.95 -16.06 0.36
C THR A 107 6.58 -16.63 -0.94
N TYR A 108 7.11 -17.85 -0.93
CA TYR A 108 7.60 -18.53 -2.14
C TYR A 108 6.51 -18.80 -3.17
N ALA A 109 5.26 -18.97 -2.73
CA ALA A 109 4.12 -19.23 -3.60
C ALA A 109 3.63 -18.01 -4.39
N VAL A 110 4.05 -16.77 -4.06
CA VAL A 110 3.58 -15.55 -4.70
C VAL A 110 4.51 -15.11 -5.84
N ASN A 111 3.94 -15.01 -7.05
CA ASN A 111 4.66 -14.47 -8.21
C ASN A 111 4.63 -12.93 -8.20
N LYS A 112 5.60 -12.32 -7.48
CA LYS A 112 5.71 -10.87 -7.34
C LYS A 112 5.92 -10.16 -8.68
N GLU A 113 6.71 -10.73 -9.58
CA GLU A 113 6.96 -10.14 -10.91
C GLU A 113 5.70 -10.05 -11.76
N ALA A 114 4.88 -11.13 -11.77
CA ALA A 114 3.60 -11.12 -12.46
C ALA A 114 2.64 -10.07 -11.88
N ILE A 115 2.60 -9.93 -10.55
CA ILE A 115 1.79 -8.90 -9.87
C ILE A 115 2.26 -7.50 -10.26
N ILE A 116 3.56 -7.23 -10.21
CA ILE A 116 4.12 -5.92 -10.58
C ILE A 116 3.77 -5.57 -12.02
N LYS A 117 3.93 -6.52 -12.93
CA LYS A 117 3.58 -6.33 -14.34
C LYS A 117 2.09 -6.04 -14.54
N ALA A 118 1.21 -6.79 -13.87
CA ALA A 118 -0.24 -6.71 -14.08
C ALA A 118 -0.93 -5.57 -13.32
N VAL A 119 -0.41 -5.22 -12.12
CA VAL A 119 -1.05 -4.26 -11.21
C VAL A 119 -0.35 -2.91 -11.25
N TYR A 120 0.98 -2.89 -11.21
CA TYR A 120 1.77 -1.65 -11.18
C TYR A 120 2.19 -1.14 -12.56
N GLN A 121 2.22 -2.01 -13.59
CA GLN A 121 2.50 -1.65 -14.99
C GLN A 121 3.76 -0.77 -15.16
N GLY A 122 4.83 -1.09 -14.42
CA GLY A 122 6.09 -0.33 -14.42
C GLY A 122 6.19 0.77 -13.37
N ALA A 123 5.12 1.05 -12.62
CA ALA A 123 5.13 2.06 -11.55
C ALA A 123 5.62 1.50 -10.19
N GLY A 124 6.31 0.36 -10.19
CA GLY A 124 6.84 -0.25 -8.96
C GLY A 124 7.88 -1.32 -9.25
N VAL A 125 8.63 -1.67 -8.23
CA VAL A 125 9.63 -2.74 -8.24
C VAL A 125 9.37 -3.69 -7.08
N ALA A 126 9.86 -4.95 -7.17
CA ALA A 126 9.75 -5.91 -6.08
C ALA A 126 10.54 -5.42 -4.86
N ALA A 127 9.87 -5.36 -3.71
CA ALA A 127 10.52 -4.99 -2.46
C ALA A 127 11.26 -6.20 -1.88
N LYS A 128 12.50 -6.00 -1.46
CA LYS A 128 13.31 -6.96 -0.70
C LYS A 128 13.74 -6.45 0.66
N ASN A 129 13.46 -5.18 0.94
CA ASN A 129 13.59 -4.53 2.24
C ASN A 129 12.24 -3.96 2.66
N LEU A 130 12.11 -3.64 3.94
CA LEU A 130 10.96 -2.91 4.46
C LEU A 130 10.96 -1.43 4.08
N ILE A 131 12.13 -0.87 3.78
CA ILE A 131 12.30 0.52 3.34
C ILE A 131 12.54 0.57 1.83
N PRO A 132 12.15 1.65 1.15
CA PRO A 132 12.37 1.80 -0.29
C PRO A 132 13.86 2.02 -0.62
N PRO A 133 14.29 1.70 -1.86
CA PRO A 133 15.70 1.82 -2.26
C PRO A 133 16.25 3.26 -2.29
N THR A 134 15.38 4.25 -2.25
CA THR A 134 15.74 5.68 -2.17
C THR A 134 16.13 6.14 -0.77
N MET A 135 15.97 5.27 0.23
CA MET A 135 16.21 5.60 1.63
C MET A 135 17.58 5.12 2.09
N TRP A 136 18.29 5.93 2.89
CA TRP A 136 19.53 5.51 3.50
C TRP A 136 19.31 4.27 4.40
N GLY A 137 20.33 3.42 4.53
CA GLY A 137 20.23 2.14 5.23
C GLY A 137 19.57 1.01 4.43
N TYR A 138 19.12 1.29 3.18
CA TYR A 138 18.67 0.21 2.30
C TYR A 138 19.82 -0.75 2.02
N ASN A 139 19.58 -2.06 2.23
CA ASN A 139 20.58 -3.09 1.98
C ASN A 139 20.23 -3.85 0.69
N ASP A 140 21.04 -3.62 -0.34
CA ASP A 140 20.84 -4.25 -1.65
C ASP A 140 21.29 -5.71 -1.70
N ASP A 141 22.10 -6.16 -0.72
CA ASP A 141 22.60 -7.54 -0.64
C ASP A 141 21.56 -8.54 -0.13
N ILE A 142 20.45 -8.06 0.42
CA ILE A 142 19.35 -8.93 0.87
C ILE A 142 18.79 -9.68 -0.34
N LYS A 143 18.81 -11.01 -0.23
CA LYS A 143 18.21 -11.90 -1.23
C LYS A 143 16.73 -12.05 -0.93
N ASP A 144 15.92 -11.71 -1.93
CA ASP A 144 14.47 -11.89 -1.85
C ASP A 144 14.07 -13.37 -2.04
N TYR A 145 12.85 -13.68 -1.59
CA TYR A 145 12.19 -14.94 -1.89
C TYR A 145 11.75 -14.96 -3.36
N THR A 146 12.35 -15.83 -4.15
CA THR A 146 11.96 -16.05 -5.55
C THR A 146 10.71 -16.91 -5.63
N TYR A 147 9.87 -16.70 -6.64
CA TYR A 147 8.70 -17.52 -6.88
C TYR A 147 9.09 -18.98 -7.11
N ASP A 148 8.68 -19.87 -6.21
CA ASP A 148 8.97 -21.31 -6.23
C ASP A 148 7.83 -22.11 -5.57
N PRO A 149 6.79 -22.48 -6.34
CA PRO A 149 5.66 -23.24 -5.82
C PRO A 149 6.03 -24.64 -5.30
N GLU A 150 7.06 -25.26 -5.85
CA GLU A 150 7.47 -26.60 -5.39
C GLU A 150 8.16 -26.52 -4.01
N LYS A 151 9.00 -25.52 -3.81
CA LYS A 151 9.56 -25.24 -2.49
C LYS A 151 8.47 -24.86 -1.49
N ALA A 152 7.47 -24.10 -1.93
CA ALA A 152 6.32 -23.77 -1.07
C ALA A 152 5.57 -25.02 -0.62
N LYS A 153 5.28 -25.97 -1.50
CA LYS A 153 4.65 -27.26 -1.17
C LYS A 153 5.50 -28.07 -0.19
N ALA A 154 6.81 -28.13 -0.41
CA ALA A 154 7.72 -28.83 0.49
C ALA A 154 7.67 -28.26 1.91
N LEU A 155 7.73 -26.94 2.05
CA LEU A 155 7.64 -26.26 3.34
C LEU A 155 6.28 -26.45 4.01
N LEU A 156 5.17 -26.42 3.26
CA LEU A 156 3.84 -26.71 3.79
C LEU A 156 3.75 -28.15 4.31
N LYS A 157 4.35 -29.11 3.60
CA LYS A 157 4.42 -30.51 4.05
C LYS A 157 5.22 -30.64 5.35
N GLU A 158 6.37 -29.96 5.43
CA GLU A 158 7.19 -29.95 6.66
C GLU A 158 6.46 -29.31 7.86
N ALA A 159 5.56 -28.35 7.59
CA ALA A 159 4.70 -27.72 8.59
C ALA A 159 3.44 -28.53 8.91
N GLY A 160 3.27 -29.73 8.36
CA GLY A 160 2.08 -30.56 8.53
C GLY A 160 0.81 -29.99 7.88
N GLN A 161 0.97 -29.14 6.87
CA GLN A 161 -0.12 -28.49 6.13
C GLN A 161 -0.29 -29.04 4.71
N ASP A 162 0.15 -30.27 4.47
CA ASP A 162 0.11 -30.96 3.18
C ASP A 162 -1.30 -31.18 2.62
N LYS A 163 -2.32 -31.19 3.50
CA LYS A 163 -3.74 -31.28 3.12
C LYS A 163 -4.32 -29.93 2.69
N GLY A 164 -3.54 -28.86 2.77
CA GLY A 164 -4.01 -27.51 2.52
C GLY A 164 -4.89 -26.96 3.65
N PHE A 165 -5.22 -25.67 3.53
CA PHE A 165 -6.08 -24.98 4.48
C PHE A 165 -6.77 -23.77 3.82
N THR A 166 -7.74 -23.21 4.52
CA THR A 166 -8.41 -21.96 4.10
C THR A 166 -7.90 -20.80 4.96
N VAL A 167 -7.71 -19.63 4.34
CA VAL A 167 -7.27 -18.40 4.99
C VAL A 167 -8.04 -17.20 4.50
N GLU A 168 -8.29 -16.23 5.37
CA GLU A 168 -8.78 -14.92 4.97
C GLU A 168 -7.61 -14.04 4.49
N LEU A 169 -7.74 -13.54 3.27
CA LEU A 169 -6.85 -12.56 2.67
C LEU A 169 -7.57 -11.22 2.57
N TRP A 170 -7.17 -10.28 3.39
CA TRP A 170 -7.80 -8.96 3.42
C TRP A 170 -7.21 -8.04 2.35
N ALA A 171 -8.07 -7.52 1.49
CA ALA A 171 -7.74 -6.58 0.43
C ALA A 171 -8.34 -5.20 0.70
N MET A 172 -7.52 -4.16 0.56
CA MET A 172 -7.97 -2.78 0.74
C MET A 172 -9.05 -2.41 -0.29
N PRO A 173 -10.13 -1.70 0.12
CA PRO A 173 -11.20 -1.29 -0.78
C PRO A 173 -10.84 -0.07 -1.64
N VAL A 174 -9.74 0.60 -1.35
CA VAL A 174 -9.34 1.88 -1.94
C VAL A 174 -7.93 1.82 -2.53
N GLN A 175 -7.69 2.61 -3.57
CA GLN A 175 -6.35 2.86 -4.07
C GLN A 175 -5.50 3.58 -3.03
N ARG A 176 -4.22 3.18 -2.94
CA ARG A 176 -3.22 3.80 -2.08
C ARG A 176 -1.94 4.09 -2.89
N PRO A 177 -1.09 5.04 -2.45
CA PRO A 177 0.17 5.32 -3.13
C PRO A 177 1.05 4.09 -3.34
N TYR A 178 1.00 3.16 -2.41
CA TYR A 178 1.76 1.90 -2.40
C TYR A 178 1.01 0.72 -3.04
N ASN A 179 -0.26 0.87 -3.42
CA ASN A 179 -1.02 -0.19 -4.08
C ASN A 179 -2.16 0.40 -4.94
N PRO A 180 -2.02 0.38 -6.28
CA PRO A 180 -3.01 0.95 -7.18
C PRO A 180 -4.28 0.10 -7.30
N ASN A 181 -4.22 -1.22 -7.02
CA ASN A 181 -5.37 -2.12 -7.13
C ASN A 181 -5.20 -3.36 -6.25
N ALA A 182 -5.54 -3.22 -4.95
CA ALA A 182 -5.41 -4.29 -3.98
C ALA A 182 -6.32 -5.49 -4.29
N ARG A 183 -7.50 -5.26 -4.86
CA ARG A 183 -8.41 -6.34 -5.27
C ARG A 183 -7.78 -7.25 -6.31
N ARG A 184 -7.23 -6.66 -7.39
CA ARG A 184 -6.55 -7.41 -8.44
C ARG A 184 -5.32 -8.16 -7.91
N MET A 185 -4.56 -7.52 -7.03
CA MET A 185 -3.42 -8.15 -6.36
C MET A 185 -3.87 -9.36 -5.53
N ALA A 186 -4.95 -9.23 -4.75
CA ALA A 186 -5.49 -10.32 -3.93
C ALA A 186 -5.97 -11.51 -4.79
N GLU A 187 -6.62 -11.26 -5.92
CA GLU A 187 -7.03 -12.30 -6.87
C GLU A 187 -5.83 -13.07 -7.45
N MET A 188 -4.74 -12.38 -7.72
CA MET A 188 -3.50 -13.03 -8.19
C MET A 188 -2.84 -13.86 -7.09
N VAL A 189 -2.75 -13.33 -5.87
CA VAL A 189 -2.24 -14.07 -4.69
C VAL A 189 -3.12 -15.29 -4.41
N GLN A 190 -4.43 -15.14 -4.45
CA GLN A 190 -5.40 -16.25 -4.29
C GLN A 190 -5.14 -17.37 -5.31
N ALA A 191 -4.96 -17.00 -6.58
CA ALA A 191 -4.67 -17.97 -7.65
C ALA A 191 -3.31 -18.66 -7.46
N ASP A 192 -2.29 -17.93 -6.98
CA ASP A 192 -0.98 -18.49 -6.72
C ASP A 192 -1.00 -19.44 -5.50
N TRP A 193 -1.66 -19.06 -4.42
CA TRP A 193 -1.79 -19.93 -3.23
C TRP A 193 -2.62 -21.18 -3.51
N ALA A 194 -3.61 -21.12 -4.39
CA ALA A 194 -4.38 -22.29 -4.81
C ALA A 194 -3.51 -23.39 -5.45
N LYS A 195 -2.42 -23.02 -6.16
CA LYS A 195 -1.47 -23.96 -6.77
C LYS A 195 -0.71 -24.81 -5.75
N VAL A 196 -0.63 -24.32 -4.50
CA VAL A 196 0.03 -25.01 -3.40
C VAL A 196 -0.95 -25.56 -2.37
N GLY A 197 -2.24 -25.63 -2.70
CA GLY A 197 -3.29 -26.23 -1.86
C GLY A 197 -3.91 -25.28 -0.83
N VAL A 198 -3.58 -23.98 -0.87
CA VAL A 198 -4.12 -23.01 0.08
C VAL A 198 -5.24 -22.18 -0.56
N GLN A 199 -6.43 -22.20 0.07
CA GLN A 199 -7.61 -21.50 -0.40
C GLN A 199 -7.77 -20.15 0.30
N ALA A 200 -7.52 -19.05 -0.40
CA ALA A 200 -7.72 -17.73 0.14
C ALA A 200 -9.16 -17.26 -0.09
N LYS A 201 -9.82 -16.77 0.98
CA LYS A 201 -11.07 -16.02 0.89
C LYS A 201 -10.74 -14.53 0.93
N ILE A 202 -11.02 -13.83 -0.16
CA ILE A 202 -10.79 -12.38 -0.23
C ILE A 202 -11.86 -11.67 0.58
N VAL A 203 -11.43 -10.88 1.57
CA VAL A 203 -12.28 -10.11 2.48
C VAL A 203 -11.94 -8.63 2.30
N THR A 204 -12.96 -7.79 2.32
CA THR A 204 -12.80 -6.34 2.31
C THR A 204 -13.85 -5.69 3.21
N TYR A 205 -13.53 -4.51 3.73
CA TYR A 205 -14.42 -3.68 4.56
C TYR A 205 -14.32 -2.24 4.05
N GLU A 206 -15.25 -1.38 4.44
CA GLU A 206 -15.07 0.07 4.30
C GLU A 206 -13.72 0.47 4.93
N TRP A 207 -13.04 1.48 4.36
CA TRP A 207 -11.63 1.77 4.69
C TRP A 207 -11.40 2.06 6.18
N GLY A 208 -12.26 2.83 6.81
CA GLY A 208 -12.14 3.12 8.24
C GLY A 208 -12.30 1.88 9.10
N GLU A 209 -13.27 1.02 8.76
CA GLU A 209 -13.50 -0.25 9.44
C GLU A 209 -12.38 -1.26 9.16
N TYR A 210 -11.84 -1.26 7.92
CA TYR A 210 -10.68 -2.07 7.55
C TYR A 210 -9.47 -1.76 8.45
N LEU A 211 -9.15 -0.48 8.63
CA LEU A 211 -8.05 -0.05 9.49
C LEU A 211 -8.28 -0.41 10.96
N LYS A 212 -9.49 -0.16 11.47
CA LYS A 212 -9.86 -0.47 12.86
C LYS A 212 -9.72 -1.95 13.16
N ARG A 213 -10.26 -2.82 12.32
CA ARG A 213 -10.19 -4.27 12.48
C ARG A 213 -8.80 -4.82 12.28
N ALA A 214 -8.05 -4.31 11.30
CA ALA A 214 -6.66 -4.70 11.09
C ALA A 214 -5.80 -4.32 12.31
N LYS A 215 -6.02 -3.12 12.87
CA LYS A 215 -5.37 -2.69 14.11
C LYS A 215 -5.76 -3.56 15.32
N ALA A 216 -6.97 -4.08 15.36
CA ALA A 216 -7.42 -5.03 16.38
C ALA A 216 -6.84 -6.45 16.18
N GLY A 217 -6.13 -6.74 15.05
CA GLY A 217 -5.54 -8.05 14.77
C GLY A 217 -6.55 -9.11 14.37
N GLU A 218 -7.70 -8.71 13.82
CA GLU A 218 -8.75 -9.67 13.42
C GLU A 218 -8.35 -10.49 12.19
N HIS A 219 -7.53 -9.92 11.30
CA HIS A 219 -7.07 -10.54 10.06
C HIS A 219 -6.14 -11.74 10.30
N GLN A 220 -6.11 -12.65 9.33
CA GLN A 220 -5.09 -13.70 9.21
C GLN A 220 -3.95 -13.23 8.27
N ALA A 221 -4.29 -12.81 7.06
CA ALA A 221 -3.38 -12.17 6.12
C ALA A 221 -3.99 -10.84 5.65
N VAL A 222 -3.20 -9.77 5.57
CA VAL A 222 -3.69 -8.43 5.27
C VAL A 222 -2.77 -7.70 4.28
N MET A 223 -3.35 -7.07 3.28
CA MET A 223 -2.64 -6.18 2.38
C MET A 223 -2.63 -4.77 2.96
N MET A 224 -1.45 -4.23 3.13
CA MET A 224 -1.21 -2.89 3.66
C MET A 224 -0.01 -2.26 2.97
N GLY A 225 0.43 -1.16 3.47
CA GLY A 225 1.65 -0.49 3.07
C GLY A 225 1.90 0.74 3.94
N TRP A 226 3.01 1.38 3.67
CA TRP A 226 3.41 2.59 4.34
C TRP A 226 3.97 3.60 3.34
N THR A 227 3.64 4.85 3.54
CA THR A 227 4.30 5.98 2.87
C THR A 227 5.10 6.70 3.93
N GLY A 228 6.42 6.80 3.74
CA GLY A 228 7.29 7.49 4.68
C GLY A 228 6.95 8.97 4.80
N ASP A 229 6.85 9.46 6.03
CA ASP A 229 6.55 10.86 6.35
C ASP A 229 7.80 11.76 6.23
N ASN A 230 8.96 11.13 6.41
CA ASN A 230 10.28 11.74 6.31
C ASN A 230 11.26 10.75 5.66
N GLY A 231 12.50 11.13 5.50
CA GLY A 231 13.55 10.26 4.91
C GLY A 231 14.23 9.33 5.91
N ASP A 232 13.69 9.16 7.13
CA ASP A 232 14.30 8.34 8.16
C ASP A 232 13.71 6.91 8.19
N PRO A 233 14.56 5.85 8.15
CA PRO A 233 14.11 4.45 8.25
C PRO A 233 13.32 4.14 9.53
N ASP A 234 13.55 4.86 10.62
CA ASP A 234 12.81 4.68 11.87
C ASP A 234 11.29 4.84 11.68
N ASN A 235 10.88 5.71 10.75
CA ASN A 235 9.48 5.89 10.40
C ASN A 235 8.81 4.60 9.89
N PHE A 236 9.58 3.70 9.27
CA PHE A 236 9.13 2.37 8.88
C PHE A 236 9.28 1.34 10.00
N PHE A 237 10.46 1.26 10.62
CA PHE A 237 10.77 0.20 11.58
C PHE A 237 10.00 0.37 12.90
N ALA A 238 10.01 1.56 13.49
CA ALA A 238 9.28 1.81 14.72
C ALA A 238 7.77 1.65 14.53
N THR A 239 7.24 2.15 13.41
CA THR A 239 5.80 2.13 13.11
C THR A 239 5.27 0.73 12.78
N LEU A 240 6.04 -0.08 12.02
CA LEU A 240 5.55 -1.32 11.43
C LEU A 240 6.07 -2.59 12.12
N PHE A 241 7.14 -2.50 12.93
CA PHE A 241 7.78 -3.70 13.51
C PHE A 241 8.09 -3.62 15.00
N SER A 242 7.94 -2.46 15.66
CA SER A 242 8.15 -2.41 17.11
C SER A 242 7.09 -3.21 17.87
N CYS A 243 7.44 -3.72 19.05
CA CYS A 243 6.51 -4.37 19.96
C CYS A 243 5.42 -3.42 20.46
N ALA A 244 5.75 -2.13 20.61
CA ALA A 244 4.76 -1.11 20.94
C ALA A 244 3.71 -0.98 19.83
N ALA A 245 4.17 -0.96 18.55
CA ALA A 245 3.28 -0.89 17.39
C ALA A 245 2.42 -2.16 17.18
N ALA A 246 2.85 -3.33 17.70
CA ALA A 246 2.03 -4.52 17.71
C ALA A 246 0.82 -4.41 18.66
N LYS A 247 0.94 -3.62 19.75
CA LYS A 247 -0.15 -3.42 20.72
C LYS A 247 -1.11 -2.33 20.26
N ASP A 248 -0.58 -1.15 19.90
CA ASP A 248 -1.36 0.06 19.64
C ASP A 248 -1.01 0.78 18.34
N GLY A 249 -0.26 0.15 17.45
CA GLY A 249 0.25 0.78 16.23
C GLY A 249 -0.17 0.06 14.94
N SER A 250 0.73 0.11 13.97
CA SER A 250 0.54 -0.42 12.63
C SER A 250 1.38 -1.65 12.33
N ASN A 251 1.87 -2.36 13.35
CA ASN A 251 2.50 -3.66 13.19
C ASN A 251 1.42 -4.74 12.98
N TYR A 252 0.95 -4.85 11.76
CA TYR A 252 -0.09 -5.81 11.39
C TYR A 252 0.41 -7.26 11.36
N SER A 253 1.72 -7.50 11.41
CA SER A 253 2.26 -8.86 11.56
C SER A 253 2.12 -9.42 12.98
N ARG A 254 1.94 -8.54 13.95
CA ARG A 254 1.93 -8.90 15.39
C ARG A 254 3.20 -9.61 15.85
N TRP A 255 4.21 -9.65 14.96
CA TRP A 255 5.50 -10.19 15.33
C TRP A 255 6.19 -9.25 16.32
N CYS A 256 6.63 -9.82 17.40
CA CYS A 256 7.35 -9.16 18.50
C CYS A 256 8.30 -10.22 19.22
#